data_afefdf2fa33c22fbe86c69c8dbcd51eb
#
_entry.id   afefdf2fa33c22fbe86c69c8dbcd51eb
#
_cell.length_a   1.000
_cell.length_b   1.000
_cell.length_c   1.000
_cell.angle_alpha   90.00
_cell.angle_beta   90.00
_cell.angle_gamma   90.00
#
_symmetry.space_group_name_H-M   'P 1'
#
loop_
_entity.id
_entity.type
_entity.pdbx_description
1 polymer ?
#
loop_
_entity_poly.entity_id
_entity_poly.type
_entity_poly.pdbx_seq_one_letter_code
_entity_poly.pdbx_strand_id
1 'polypeptide(L)'
;MFGYIVINQSEMKFKEYDVYRSYYCGLCQSLKERYGVLGQLSLNYDMTFILMLLTGLYEPEEQEAQCRCVAHPLEKHPTRRNLFTDYVADMTVLFSCYKAEDDWEDEHSLKGLVYSYLLGRKFRKKPLLYQEKVRTISLAMQDFADAEKQGNADIDTMAGLFGRVMAQIVSCREDEWKDNLERLGFFLGKFICLLDAYEDIEQDLKKGTYNPLKKRYEEPGFEEECRQILTMMMSECCKEFEQLPILQNVDILRNILYSGVWCRYEIVRKKRMKDSAKEVTGNDL
;
A
#
# COMPACT_ATOMS: atom_id res chain seq x y z
N MET A 1 2.83 -0.66 -7.12
CA MET A 1 1.71 -0.24 -6.23
C MET A 1 1.86 -0.63 -4.74
N PHE A 2 3.02 -1.03 -4.18
CA PHE A 2 3.21 -1.33 -2.75
C PHE A 2 4.44 -0.66 -2.18
N GLY A 3 4.44 -0.44 -0.86
CA GLY A 3 5.57 0.09 -0.13
C GLY A 3 5.61 1.61 -0.02
N TYR A 4 4.45 2.25 -0.18
CA TYR A 4 4.32 3.70 -0.05
C TYR A 4 3.95 4.15 1.37
N ILE A 5 3.23 3.30 2.10
CA ILE A 5 2.76 3.61 3.46
C ILE A 5 3.78 3.09 4.47
N VAL A 6 4.86 3.82 4.61
CA VAL A 6 6.03 3.44 5.41
C VAL A 6 6.18 4.36 6.63
N ILE A 7 6.99 3.93 7.58
CA ILE A 7 7.43 4.78 8.70
C ILE A 7 8.54 5.74 8.24
N ASN A 8 8.57 6.95 8.79
CA ASN A 8 9.78 7.76 8.79
C ASN A 8 10.63 7.40 10.03
N GLN A 9 11.55 6.46 9.85
CA GLN A 9 12.36 5.93 10.94
C GLN A 9 13.21 7.00 11.64
N SER A 10 13.64 8.04 10.92
CA SER A 10 14.45 9.11 11.48
C SER A 10 13.72 9.99 12.50
N GLU A 11 12.38 9.98 12.48
CA GLU A 11 11.51 10.75 13.36
C GLU A 11 10.83 9.90 14.44
N MET A 12 11.18 8.59 14.52
CA MET A 12 10.58 7.68 15.49
C MET A 12 11.45 7.48 16.73
N LYS A 13 10.81 7.28 17.88
CA LYS A 13 11.47 6.77 19.07
C LYS A 13 11.77 5.28 18.90
N PHE A 14 12.90 4.81 19.42
CA PHE A 14 13.28 3.38 19.35
C PHE A 14 12.18 2.42 19.80
N LYS A 15 11.49 2.74 20.91
CA LYS A 15 10.38 1.93 21.41
C LYS A 15 9.20 1.83 20.44
N GLU A 16 8.91 2.90 19.69
CA GLU A 16 7.85 2.92 18.68
C GLU A 16 8.23 2.06 17.48
N TYR A 17 9.49 2.13 17.07
CA TYR A 17 10.04 1.27 16.03
C TYR A 17 9.96 -0.23 16.41
N ASP A 18 10.28 -0.58 17.66
CA ASP A 18 10.17 -1.96 18.14
C ASP A 18 8.73 -2.46 18.14
N VAL A 19 7.78 -1.61 18.52
CA VAL A 19 6.35 -1.92 18.42
C VAL A 19 5.93 -2.14 16.97
N TYR A 20 6.27 -1.22 16.06
CA TYR A 20 5.99 -1.35 14.64
C TYR A 20 6.54 -2.66 14.06
N ARG A 21 7.80 -2.98 14.36
CA ARG A 21 8.43 -4.25 13.95
C ARG A 21 7.70 -5.46 14.48
N SER A 22 7.17 -5.42 15.69
CA SER A 22 6.44 -6.55 16.28
C SER A 22 5.16 -6.87 15.52
N TYR A 23 4.41 -5.88 15.03
CA TYR A 23 3.27 -6.07 14.13
C TYR A 23 3.67 -6.57 12.76
N TYR A 24 4.71 -5.99 12.16
CA TYR A 24 5.26 -6.43 10.89
C TYR A 24 5.69 -7.90 10.94
N CYS A 25 6.41 -8.30 11.99
CA CYS A 25 6.81 -9.69 12.22
C CYS A 25 5.61 -10.61 12.51
N GLY A 26 4.60 -10.12 13.24
CA GLY A 26 3.36 -10.85 13.49
C GLY A 26 2.59 -11.14 12.20
N LEU A 27 2.44 -10.14 11.32
CA LEU A 27 1.84 -10.29 9.99
C LEU A 27 2.63 -11.28 9.12
N CYS A 28 3.97 -11.16 9.11
CA CYS A 28 4.88 -12.09 8.41
C CYS A 28 4.64 -13.55 8.85
N GLN A 29 4.49 -13.78 10.14
CA GLN A 29 4.24 -15.11 10.69
C GLN A 29 2.87 -15.63 10.30
N SER A 30 1.81 -14.82 10.38
CA SER A 30 0.47 -15.20 9.93
C SER A 30 0.46 -15.55 8.44
N LEU A 31 1.10 -14.76 7.58
CA LEU A 31 1.24 -15.04 6.16
C LEU A 31 1.93 -16.40 5.91
N LYS A 32 2.99 -16.70 6.69
CA LYS A 32 3.69 -18.00 6.61
C LYS A 32 2.81 -19.16 7.02
N GLU A 33 2.13 -19.05 8.16
CA GLU A 33 1.27 -20.10 8.70
C GLU A 33 0.07 -20.37 7.77
N ARG A 34 -0.52 -19.31 7.20
CA ARG A 34 -1.71 -19.41 6.36
C ARG A 34 -1.40 -19.84 4.93
N TYR A 35 -0.32 -19.30 4.34
CA TYR A 35 -0.02 -19.41 2.90
C TYR A 35 1.37 -19.96 2.60
N GLY A 36 2.19 -20.25 3.64
CA GLY A 36 3.56 -20.74 3.51
C GLY A 36 4.54 -19.66 3.04
N VAL A 37 5.70 -20.07 2.55
CA VAL A 37 6.76 -19.14 2.10
C VAL A 37 6.27 -18.17 1.02
N LEU A 38 5.40 -18.61 0.11
CA LEU A 38 4.82 -17.73 -0.91
C LEU A 38 4.01 -16.59 -0.28
N GLY A 39 3.24 -16.88 0.79
CA GLY A 39 2.54 -15.83 1.53
C GLY A 39 3.51 -14.84 2.20
N GLN A 40 4.65 -15.30 2.73
CA GLN A 40 5.64 -14.40 3.31
C GLN A 40 6.22 -13.40 2.29
N LEU A 41 6.32 -13.77 1.01
CA LEU A 41 6.81 -12.89 -0.04
C LEU A 41 5.84 -11.74 -0.36
N SER A 42 4.58 -11.86 0.03
CA SER A 42 3.59 -10.77 -0.11
C SER A 42 3.64 -9.74 1.02
N LEU A 43 4.43 -9.97 2.07
CA LEU A 43 4.55 -9.04 3.20
C LEU A 43 4.98 -7.65 2.74
N ASN A 44 4.24 -6.64 3.17
CA ASN A 44 4.53 -5.25 2.84
C ASN A 44 4.19 -4.30 3.99
N TYR A 45 4.64 -3.07 3.89
CA TYR A 45 4.47 -2.05 4.91
C TYR A 45 3.06 -1.48 4.93
N ASP A 46 2.41 -1.36 3.77
CA ASP A 46 1.07 -0.79 3.63
C ASP A 46 0.05 -1.60 4.46
N MET A 47 0.14 -2.93 4.37
CA MET A 47 -0.72 -3.81 5.13
C MET A 47 -0.38 -3.86 6.62
N THR A 48 0.88 -3.59 6.99
CA THR A 48 1.26 -3.43 8.40
C THR A 48 0.61 -2.18 8.99
N PHE A 49 0.54 -1.08 8.23
CA PHE A 49 -0.19 0.11 8.62
C PHE A 49 -1.68 -0.20 8.86
N ILE A 50 -2.33 -0.92 7.95
CA ILE A 50 -3.75 -1.31 8.11
C ILE A 50 -3.95 -2.16 9.36
N LEU A 51 -3.06 -3.13 9.63
CA LEU A 51 -3.12 -3.92 10.85
C LEU A 51 -3.05 -3.04 12.10
N MET A 52 -2.12 -2.09 12.13
CA MET A 52 -1.95 -1.18 13.27
C MET A 52 -3.12 -0.20 13.41
N LEU A 53 -3.69 0.30 12.31
CA LEU A 53 -4.86 1.15 12.30
C LEU A 53 -6.07 0.44 12.93
N LEU A 54 -6.37 -0.77 12.46
CA LEU A 54 -7.48 -1.57 12.99
C LEU A 54 -7.25 -1.99 14.45
N THR A 55 -6.00 -2.29 14.81
CA THR A 55 -5.64 -2.60 16.19
C THR A 55 -5.85 -1.39 17.11
N GLY A 56 -5.39 -0.21 16.70
CA GLY A 56 -5.54 1.01 17.48
C GLY A 56 -6.99 1.47 17.64
N LEU A 57 -7.83 1.23 16.62
CA LEU A 57 -9.24 1.60 16.65
C LEU A 57 -10.10 0.65 17.50
N TYR A 58 -9.87 -0.65 17.38
CA TYR A 58 -10.74 -1.67 18.00
C TYR A 58 -10.16 -2.29 19.27
N GLU A 59 -8.92 -2.00 19.61
CA GLU A 59 -8.22 -2.45 20.82
C GLU A 59 -8.44 -3.95 21.14
N PRO A 60 -8.21 -4.86 20.17
CA PRO A 60 -8.42 -6.27 20.37
C PRO A 60 -7.40 -6.84 21.37
N GLU A 61 -7.74 -7.97 22.00
CA GLU A 61 -6.77 -8.73 22.78
C GLU A 61 -5.59 -9.15 21.91
N GLU A 62 -4.36 -8.86 22.37
CA GLU A 62 -3.13 -9.13 21.65
C GLU A 62 -2.39 -10.34 22.21
N GLN A 63 -1.83 -11.14 21.33
CA GLN A 63 -0.93 -12.23 21.64
C GLN A 63 0.50 -11.81 21.34
N GLU A 64 1.30 -11.67 22.38
CA GLU A 64 2.73 -11.40 22.26
C GLU A 64 3.52 -12.73 22.27
N ALA A 65 4.44 -12.86 21.33
CA ALA A 65 5.33 -14.04 21.24
C ALA A 65 6.69 -13.62 20.74
N GLN A 66 7.61 -14.59 20.72
CA GLN A 66 8.94 -14.41 20.14
C GLN A 66 9.15 -15.41 19.01
N CYS A 67 9.53 -14.94 17.83
CA CYS A 67 9.83 -15.81 16.71
C CYS A 67 11.26 -15.63 16.20
N ARG A 68 11.77 -16.67 15.53
CA ARG A 68 12.96 -16.57 14.66
C ARG A 68 12.50 -16.47 13.22
N CYS A 69 13.07 -15.56 12.45
CA CYS A 69 12.76 -15.45 11.04
C CYS A 69 13.95 -15.88 10.16
N VAL A 70 13.63 -16.20 8.90
CA VAL A 70 14.65 -16.65 7.92
C VAL A 70 15.67 -15.55 7.64
N ALA A 71 15.25 -14.27 7.68
CA ALA A 71 16.14 -13.13 7.46
C ALA A 71 17.10 -12.88 8.65
N HIS A 72 16.70 -13.27 9.88
CA HIS A 72 17.46 -13.05 11.10
C HIS A 72 17.44 -14.34 11.97
N PRO A 73 18.11 -15.41 11.54
CA PRO A 73 17.97 -16.73 12.17
C PRO A 73 18.61 -16.81 13.57
N LEU A 74 19.54 -15.92 13.87
CA LEU A 74 20.28 -15.93 15.15
C LEU A 74 19.54 -15.17 16.27
N GLU A 75 18.62 -14.27 15.93
CA GLU A 75 17.93 -13.44 16.89
C GLU A 75 16.45 -13.81 16.98
N LYS A 76 15.87 -13.70 18.18
CA LYS A 76 14.45 -13.77 18.39
C LYS A 76 13.87 -12.36 18.31
N HIS A 77 12.82 -12.20 17.53
CA HIS A 77 12.10 -10.92 17.38
C HIS A 77 10.74 -11.02 18.05
N PRO A 78 10.29 -9.97 18.76
CA PRO A 78 8.95 -9.91 19.28
C PRO A 78 7.93 -9.88 18.13
N THR A 79 6.80 -10.55 18.34
CA THR A 79 5.66 -10.54 17.43
C THR A 79 4.41 -10.22 18.20
N ARG A 80 3.52 -9.41 17.59
CA ARG A 80 2.18 -9.11 18.07
C ARG A 80 1.17 -9.57 17.05
N ARG A 81 0.17 -10.29 17.51
CA ARG A 81 -0.94 -10.81 16.69
C ARG A 81 -2.24 -10.60 17.42
N ASN A 82 -3.30 -10.38 16.66
CA ASN A 82 -4.66 -10.26 17.17
C ASN A 82 -5.65 -10.73 16.08
N LEU A 83 -6.94 -10.58 16.33
CA LEU A 83 -7.98 -11.03 15.42
C LEU A 83 -7.92 -10.40 14.02
N PHE A 84 -7.33 -9.19 13.86
CA PHE A 84 -7.17 -8.53 12.56
C PHE A 84 -5.97 -9.04 11.76
N THR A 85 -5.00 -9.68 12.42
CA THR A 85 -3.77 -10.16 11.76
C THR A 85 -4.09 -11.13 10.62
N ASP A 86 -5.03 -12.05 10.83
CA ASP A 86 -5.44 -13.03 9.82
C ASP A 86 -6.24 -12.40 8.69
N TYR A 87 -7.13 -11.44 9.01
CA TYR A 87 -7.85 -10.67 8.01
C TYR A 87 -6.88 -9.89 7.10
N VAL A 88 -5.94 -9.17 7.70
CA VAL A 88 -4.95 -8.38 6.94
C VAL A 88 -4.03 -9.29 6.13
N ALA A 89 -3.65 -10.47 6.65
CA ALA A 89 -2.89 -11.46 5.88
C ALA A 89 -3.66 -11.95 4.64
N ASP A 90 -4.96 -12.19 4.76
CA ASP A 90 -5.80 -12.61 3.63
C ASP A 90 -5.94 -11.47 2.59
N MET A 91 -6.13 -10.23 3.03
CA MET A 91 -6.17 -9.06 2.13
C MET A 91 -4.82 -8.82 1.45
N THR A 92 -3.70 -9.02 2.17
CA THR A 92 -2.35 -8.95 1.61
C THR A 92 -2.17 -9.93 0.45
N VAL A 93 -2.59 -11.17 0.65
CA VAL A 93 -2.47 -12.22 -0.38
C VAL A 93 -3.39 -11.94 -1.56
N LEU A 94 -4.64 -11.55 -1.32
CA LEU A 94 -5.59 -11.17 -2.37
C LEU A 94 -5.00 -10.09 -3.28
N PHE A 95 -4.51 -9.01 -2.68
CA PHE A 95 -3.98 -7.86 -3.39
C PHE A 95 -2.67 -8.20 -4.13
N SER A 96 -1.80 -9.05 -3.54
CA SER A 96 -0.57 -9.52 -4.20
C SER A 96 -0.84 -10.42 -5.41
N CYS A 97 -1.95 -11.16 -5.43
CA CYS A 97 -2.36 -11.92 -6.60
C CYS A 97 -2.70 -10.98 -7.77
N TYR A 98 -3.47 -9.91 -7.52
CA TYR A 98 -3.81 -8.94 -8.57
C TYR A 98 -2.58 -8.23 -9.12
N LYS A 99 -1.67 -7.78 -8.24
CA LYS A 99 -0.43 -7.17 -8.71
C LYS A 99 0.40 -8.10 -9.59
N ALA A 100 0.51 -9.36 -9.22
CA ALA A 100 1.29 -10.33 -9.99
C ALA A 100 0.61 -10.72 -11.32
N GLU A 101 -0.71 -10.59 -11.43
CA GLU A 101 -1.46 -10.71 -12.69
C GLU A 101 -1.19 -9.51 -13.59
N ASP A 102 -1.19 -8.30 -13.05
CA ASP A 102 -0.84 -7.05 -13.71
C ASP A 102 0.61 -7.06 -14.24
N ASP A 103 1.60 -7.39 -13.39
CA ASP A 103 3.00 -7.56 -13.78
C ASP A 103 3.19 -8.61 -14.92
N TRP A 104 2.29 -9.60 -15.02
CA TRP A 104 2.30 -10.55 -16.14
C TRP A 104 1.77 -9.93 -17.44
N GLU A 105 0.69 -9.18 -17.37
CA GLU A 105 0.11 -8.54 -18.55
C GLU A 105 1.08 -7.51 -19.14
N ASP A 106 1.79 -6.74 -18.31
CA ASP A 106 2.68 -5.67 -18.73
C ASP A 106 4.10 -6.16 -19.12
N GLU A 107 4.70 -7.03 -18.32
CA GLU A 107 6.10 -7.43 -18.46
C GLU A 107 6.31 -8.88 -18.94
N HIS A 108 5.22 -9.65 -19.12
CA HIS A 108 5.25 -11.09 -19.43
C HIS A 108 6.11 -11.91 -18.45
N SER A 109 6.10 -11.53 -17.18
CA SER A 109 6.88 -12.16 -16.11
C SER A 109 6.32 -13.54 -15.75
N LEU A 110 6.86 -14.61 -16.37
CA LEU A 110 6.48 -16.00 -16.05
C LEU A 110 6.56 -16.31 -14.55
N LYS A 111 7.49 -15.67 -13.83
CA LYS A 111 7.63 -15.82 -12.37
C LYS A 111 6.43 -15.23 -11.64
N GLY A 112 5.95 -14.05 -12.07
CA GLY A 112 4.75 -13.41 -11.54
C GLY A 112 3.52 -14.27 -11.73
N LEU A 113 3.31 -14.79 -12.95
CA LEU A 113 2.19 -15.68 -13.28
C LEU A 113 2.16 -16.95 -12.41
N VAL A 114 3.30 -17.63 -12.28
CA VAL A 114 3.40 -18.85 -11.44
C VAL A 114 3.15 -18.51 -9.98
N TYR A 115 3.67 -17.38 -9.50
CA TYR A 115 3.45 -16.90 -8.14
C TYR A 115 1.97 -16.63 -7.88
N SER A 116 1.31 -15.82 -8.72
CA SER A 116 -0.12 -15.52 -8.64
C SER A 116 -0.97 -16.78 -8.67
N TYR A 117 -0.72 -17.69 -9.59
CA TYR A 117 -1.44 -18.95 -9.70
C TYR A 117 -1.34 -19.80 -8.43
N LEU A 118 -0.12 -20.01 -7.92
CA LEU A 118 0.11 -20.85 -6.74
C LEU A 118 -0.47 -20.21 -5.46
N LEU A 119 -0.30 -18.91 -5.30
CA LEU A 119 -0.79 -18.17 -4.16
C LEU A 119 -2.32 -18.05 -4.20
N GLY A 120 -2.89 -17.72 -5.34
CA GLY A 120 -4.35 -17.66 -5.56
C GLY A 120 -5.04 -19.00 -5.36
N ARG A 121 -4.39 -20.12 -5.74
CA ARG A 121 -4.91 -21.47 -5.45
C ARG A 121 -4.98 -21.73 -3.95
N LYS A 122 -3.99 -21.27 -3.17
CA LYS A 122 -4.00 -21.40 -1.70
C LYS A 122 -5.08 -20.51 -1.08
N PHE A 123 -5.22 -19.28 -1.58
CA PHE A 123 -6.23 -18.32 -1.13
C PHE A 123 -7.64 -18.89 -1.32
N ARG A 124 -7.99 -19.36 -2.52
CA ARG A 124 -9.31 -19.94 -2.84
C ARG A 124 -9.70 -21.18 -2.02
N LYS A 125 -8.72 -21.88 -1.44
CA LYS A 125 -8.97 -23.03 -0.57
C LYS A 125 -9.32 -22.67 0.87
N LYS A 126 -9.16 -21.41 1.27
CA LYS A 126 -9.44 -20.95 2.61
C LYS A 126 -10.93 -20.60 2.76
N PRO A 127 -11.61 -21.06 3.81
CA PRO A 127 -12.92 -20.54 4.17
C PRO A 127 -12.76 -19.11 4.65
N LEU A 128 -13.27 -18.15 3.89
CA LEU A 128 -13.24 -16.73 4.25
C LEU A 128 -14.58 -16.33 4.85
N LEU A 129 -14.55 -15.62 5.97
CA LEU A 129 -15.76 -15.07 6.63
C LEU A 129 -16.31 -13.85 5.89
N TYR A 130 -15.55 -13.31 4.91
CA TYR A 130 -15.81 -12.03 4.20
C TYR A 130 -15.83 -12.20 2.66
N GLN A 131 -16.49 -13.26 2.18
CA GLN A 131 -16.55 -13.58 0.74
C GLN A 131 -17.13 -12.44 -0.10
N GLU A 132 -18.18 -11.76 0.38
CA GLU A 132 -18.77 -10.63 -0.33
C GLU A 132 -17.77 -9.47 -0.49
N LYS A 133 -16.99 -9.19 0.54
CA LYS A 133 -15.93 -8.16 0.48
C LYS A 133 -14.86 -8.54 -0.54
N VAL A 134 -14.41 -9.78 -0.55
CA VAL A 134 -13.45 -10.29 -1.56
C VAL A 134 -14.02 -10.12 -2.96
N ARG A 135 -15.30 -10.42 -3.18
CA ARG A 135 -15.96 -10.23 -4.47
C ARG A 135 -16.00 -8.76 -4.88
N THR A 136 -16.36 -7.86 -3.96
CA THR A 136 -16.39 -6.41 -4.21
C THR A 136 -15.01 -5.87 -4.58
N ILE A 137 -13.97 -6.29 -3.85
CA ILE A 137 -12.58 -5.94 -4.16
C ILE A 137 -12.18 -6.47 -5.54
N SER A 138 -12.54 -7.73 -5.85
CA SER A 138 -12.23 -8.35 -7.15
C SER A 138 -12.85 -7.59 -8.32
N LEU A 139 -14.11 -7.19 -8.20
CA LEU A 139 -14.79 -6.38 -9.22
C LEU A 139 -14.14 -5.00 -9.38
N ALA A 140 -13.82 -4.33 -8.29
CA ALA A 140 -13.16 -3.02 -8.33
C ALA A 140 -11.76 -3.08 -8.96
N MET A 141 -10.99 -4.15 -8.70
CA MET A 141 -9.71 -4.40 -9.36
C MET A 141 -9.85 -4.68 -10.85
N GLN A 142 -10.90 -5.41 -11.25
CA GLN A 142 -11.19 -5.64 -12.66
C GLN A 142 -11.56 -4.34 -13.38
N ASP A 143 -12.43 -3.52 -12.78
CA ASP A 143 -12.78 -2.20 -13.32
C ASP A 143 -11.54 -1.31 -13.50
N PHE A 144 -10.59 -1.36 -12.55
CA PHE A 144 -9.33 -0.64 -12.62
C PHE A 144 -8.47 -1.12 -13.81
N ALA A 145 -8.26 -2.43 -13.93
CA ALA A 145 -7.48 -3.02 -15.02
C ALA A 145 -8.12 -2.76 -16.40
N ASP A 146 -9.45 -2.81 -16.50
CA ASP A 146 -10.17 -2.52 -17.75
C ASP A 146 -10.03 -1.04 -18.14
N ALA A 147 -10.04 -0.11 -17.18
CA ALA A 147 -9.81 1.31 -17.43
C ALA A 147 -8.36 1.60 -17.89
N GLU A 148 -7.36 0.91 -17.35
CA GLU A 148 -5.97 0.96 -17.81
C GLU A 148 -5.84 0.48 -19.25
N LYS A 149 -6.40 -0.69 -19.57
CA LYS A 149 -6.39 -1.24 -20.94
C LYS A 149 -7.07 -0.34 -21.97
N GLN A 150 -8.08 0.40 -21.55
CA GLN A 150 -8.75 1.41 -22.40
C GLN A 150 -7.94 2.71 -22.55
N GLY A 151 -6.82 2.84 -21.84
CA GLY A 151 -5.99 4.05 -21.85
C GLY A 151 -6.67 5.26 -21.25
N ASN A 152 -7.50 5.06 -20.21
CA ASN A 152 -8.20 6.15 -19.54
C ASN A 152 -7.19 7.14 -18.95
N ALA A 153 -7.18 8.37 -19.46
CA ALA A 153 -6.26 9.41 -19.03
C ALA A 153 -6.84 10.34 -17.95
N ASP A 154 -8.05 10.05 -17.44
CA ASP A 154 -8.61 10.79 -16.33
C ASP A 154 -8.06 10.27 -15.00
N ILE A 155 -7.19 11.09 -14.42
CA ILE A 155 -6.48 10.79 -13.17
C ILE A 155 -7.46 10.56 -12.02
N ASP A 156 -8.56 11.33 -11.95
CA ASP A 156 -9.51 11.20 -10.86
C ASP A 156 -10.30 9.89 -10.94
N THR A 157 -10.66 9.47 -12.14
CA THR A 157 -11.28 8.16 -12.40
C THR A 157 -10.36 7.03 -12.00
N MET A 158 -9.10 7.03 -12.46
CA MET A 158 -8.14 5.97 -12.16
C MET A 158 -7.84 5.88 -10.67
N ALA A 159 -7.49 7.00 -10.05
CA ALA A 159 -7.24 7.05 -8.62
C ALA A 159 -8.49 6.68 -7.80
N GLY A 160 -9.68 7.07 -8.26
CA GLY A 160 -10.95 6.74 -7.62
C GLY A 160 -11.28 5.25 -7.66
N LEU A 161 -10.97 4.54 -8.76
CA LEU A 161 -11.13 3.09 -8.85
C LEU A 161 -10.26 2.37 -7.83
N PHE A 162 -8.98 2.71 -7.77
CA PHE A 162 -8.07 2.14 -6.78
C PHE A 162 -8.42 2.54 -5.34
N GLY A 163 -8.90 3.77 -5.14
CA GLY A 163 -9.44 4.25 -3.87
C GLY A 163 -10.58 3.37 -3.35
N ARG A 164 -11.50 2.92 -4.22
CA ARG A 164 -12.57 1.98 -3.83
C ARG A 164 -12.04 0.63 -3.35
N VAL A 165 -10.98 0.12 -3.96
CA VAL A 165 -10.32 -1.11 -3.50
C VAL A 165 -9.81 -0.94 -2.08
N MET A 166 -9.06 0.14 -1.82
CA MET A 166 -8.50 0.40 -0.50
C MET A 166 -9.57 0.70 0.56
N ALA A 167 -10.65 1.38 0.19
CA ALA A 167 -11.81 1.59 1.06
C ALA A 167 -12.36 0.25 1.59
N GLN A 168 -12.53 -0.73 0.71
CA GLN A 168 -13.02 -2.07 1.09
C GLN A 168 -12.02 -2.85 1.95
N ILE A 169 -10.72 -2.68 1.73
CA ILE A 169 -9.68 -3.35 2.52
C ILE A 169 -9.61 -2.77 3.94
N VAL A 170 -9.66 -1.45 4.07
CA VAL A 170 -9.54 -0.76 5.37
C VAL A 170 -10.79 -0.92 6.22
N SER A 171 -11.98 -0.86 5.63
CA SER A 171 -13.26 -1.04 6.32
C SER A 171 -13.54 -2.53 6.54
N CYS A 172 -13.10 -3.08 7.68
CA CYS A 172 -13.20 -4.52 7.95
C CYS A 172 -14.54 -4.96 8.58
N ARG A 173 -15.35 -4.02 9.12
CA ARG A 173 -16.60 -4.28 9.85
C ARG A 173 -17.72 -3.35 9.40
N GLU A 174 -18.96 -3.78 9.64
CA GLU A 174 -20.18 -2.97 9.46
C GLU A 174 -20.58 -2.37 10.82
N ASP A 175 -19.95 -1.26 11.19
CA ASP A 175 -20.16 -0.56 12.46
C ASP A 175 -20.13 0.97 12.28
N GLU A 176 -20.13 1.72 13.38
CA GLU A 176 -20.13 3.20 13.40
C GLU A 176 -18.90 3.83 12.73
N TRP A 177 -17.78 3.10 12.62
CA TRP A 177 -16.53 3.59 12.04
C TRP A 177 -16.38 3.29 10.56
N LYS A 178 -17.33 2.53 9.99
CA LYS A 178 -17.27 2.10 8.60
C LYS A 178 -17.05 3.24 7.63
N ASP A 179 -17.86 4.28 7.72
CA ASP A 179 -17.83 5.41 6.79
C ASP A 179 -16.49 6.16 6.86
N ASN A 180 -15.96 6.37 8.07
CA ASN A 180 -14.65 6.99 8.26
C ASN A 180 -13.52 6.12 7.70
N LEU A 181 -13.56 4.80 7.95
CA LEU A 181 -12.57 3.85 7.43
C LEU A 181 -12.63 3.73 5.90
N GLU A 182 -13.82 3.71 5.31
CA GLU A 182 -13.99 3.72 3.86
C GLU A 182 -13.43 4.99 3.23
N ARG A 183 -13.72 6.16 3.80
CA ARG A 183 -13.19 7.44 3.30
C ARG A 183 -11.69 7.54 3.49
N LEU A 184 -11.14 7.14 4.65
CA LEU A 184 -9.72 7.05 4.90
C LEU A 184 -9.04 6.15 3.87
N GLY A 185 -9.56 4.93 3.68
CA GLY A 185 -9.04 3.97 2.70
C GLY A 185 -9.13 4.50 1.28
N PHE A 186 -10.23 5.16 0.92
CA PHE A 186 -10.44 5.75 -0.40
C PHE A 186 -9.37 6.81 -0.75
N PHE A 187 -9.13 7.76 0.13
CA PHE A 187 -8.13 8.82 -0.11
C PHE A 187 -6.71 8.28 -0.03
N LEU A 188 -6.45 7.32 0.86
CA LEU A 188 -5.17 6.62 0.92
C LEU A 188 -4.89 5.85 -0.37
N GLY A 189 -5.89 5.16 -0.91
CA GLY A 189 -5.78 4.46 -2.18
C GLY A 189 -5.55 5.41 -3.36
N LYS A 190 -6.26 6.53 -3.41
CA LYS A 190 -6.00 7.59 -4.41
C LYS A 190 -4.57 8.09 -4.34
N PHE A 191 -4.06 8.35 -3.14
CA PHE A 191 -2.67 8.77 -2.92
C PHE A 191 -1.68 7.72 -3.43
N ILE A 192 -1.85 6.43 -3.08
CA ILE A 192 -0.97 5.34 -3.52
C ILE A 192 -0.94 5.26 -5.06
N CYS A 193 -2.10 5.25 -5.70
CA CYS A 193 -2.22 5.17 -7.16
C CYS A 193 -1.49 6.33 -7.87
N LEU A 194 -1.69 7.55 -7.37
CA LEU A 194 -1.08 8.74 -7.96
C LEU A 194 0.43 8.82 -7.71
N LEU A 195 0.89 8.39 -6.53
CA LEU A 195 2.31 8.37 -6.20
C LEU A 195 3.06 7.30 -7.01
N ASP A 196 2.45 6.15 -7.24
CA ASP A 196 2.94 5.09 -8.11
C ASP A 196 3.09 5.61 -9.57
N ALA A 197 2.03 6.19 -10.10
CA ALA A 197 2.05 6.81 -11.42
C ALA A 197 3.10 7.94 -11.54
N TYR A 198 3.24 8.75 -10.50
CA TYR A 198 4.26 9.81 -10.44
C TYR A 198 5.67 9.24 -10.42
N GLU A 199 5.93 8.17 -9.68
CA GLU A 199 7.24 7.54 -9.62
C GLU A 199 7.64 6.94 -10.97
N ASP A 200 6.72 6.22 -11.61
CA ASP A 200 7.00 5.39 -12.77
C ASP A 200 6.91 6.12 -14.11
N ILE A 201 6.42 7.37 -14.16
CA ILE A 201 6.13 8.11 -15.40
C ILE A 201 7.28 8.08 -16.42
N GLU A 202 8.52 8.29 -15.99
CA GLU A 202 9.66 8.32 -16.92
C GLU A 202 9.97 6.96 -17.53
N GLN A 203 9.79 5.90 -16.73
CA GLN A 203 10.00 4.53 -17.17
C GLN A 203 8.86 4.08 -18.09
N ASP A 204 7.62 4.43 -17.77
CA ASP A 204 6.43 4.09 -18.55
C ASP A 204 6.47 4.79 -19.93
N LEU A 205 6.86 6.05 -19.96
CA LEU A 205 7.06 6.77 -21.23
C LEU A 205 8.13 6.11 -22.12
N LYS A 206 9.25 5.67 -21.52
CA LYS A 206 10.32 4.97 -22.25
C LYS A 206 9.89 3.60 -22.78
N LYS A 207 9.08 2.87 -22.01
CA LYS A 207 8.54 1.55 -22.39
C LYS A 207 7.32 1.67 -23.31
N GLY A 208 6.66 2.82 -23.36
CA GLY A 208 5.39 3.01 -24.07
C GLY A 208 4.20 2.38 -23.33
N THR A 209 4.35 2.09 -22.04
CA THR A 209 3.28 1.57 -21.18
C THR A 209 2.32 2.67 -20.75
N TYR A 210 1.17 2.27 -20.23
CA TYR A 210 0.16 3.19 -19.76
C TYR A 210 0.65 3.94 -18.50
N ASN A 211 0.34 5.25 -18.45
CA ASN A 211 0.45 6.04 -17.21
C ASN A 211 -0.57 7.20 -17.29
N PRO A 212 -1.44 7.37 -16.27
CA PRO A 212 -2.48 8.41 -16.30
C PRO A 212 -1.93 9.83 -16.26
N LEU A 213 -0.70 10.03 -15.81
CA LEU A 213 -0.05 11.35 -15.75
C LEU A 213 0.65 11.74 -17.06
N LYS A 214 0.67 10.87 -18.10
CA LYS A 214 1.40 11.07 -19.35
C LYS A 214 1.14 12.43 -20.01
N LYS A 215 -0.15 12.83 -20.10
CA LYS A 215 -0.54 14.10 -20.73
C LYS A 215 -0.07 15.33 -19.96
N ARG A 216 0.06 15.21 -18.64
CA ARG A 216 0.45 16.31 -17.75
C ARG A 216 1.96 16.42 -17.56
N TYR A 217 2.67 15.33 -17.79
CA TYR A 217 4.12 15.27 -17.56
C TYR A 217 4.93 16.30 -18.40
N GLU A 218 4.46 16.60 -19.61
CA GLU A 218 5.11 17.56 -20.50
C GLU A 218 4.66 19.02 -20.24
N GLU A 219 3.68 19.24 -19.35
CA GLU A 219 3.15 20.56 -19.05
C GLU A 219 4.01 21.29 -17.99
N PRO A 220 4.19 22.61 -18.14
CA PRO A 220 4.89 23.40 -17.11
C PRO A 220 4.14 23.30 -15.76
N GLY A 221 4.90 23.04 -14.68
CA GLY A 221 4.32 22.97 -13.34
C GLY A 221 3.89 21.58 -12.89
N PHE A 222 4.19 20.54 -13.66
CA PHE A 222 3.88 19.14 -13.33
C PHE A 222 4.23 18.75 -11.90
N GLU A 223 5.45 19.08 -11.42
CA GLU A 223 5.91 18.74 -10.07
C GLU A 223 5.05 19.38 -8.98
N GLU A 224 4.70 20.65 -9.17
CA GLU A 224 3.88 21.38 -8.19
C GLU A 224 2.43 20.89 -8.21
N GLU A 225 1.87 20.61 -9.38
CA GLU A 225 0.54 20.05 -9.53
C GLU A 225 0.44 18.67 -8.87
N CYS A 226 1.39 17.77 -9.13
CA CYS A 226 1.42 16.46 -8.49
C CYS A 226 1.50 16.57 -6.97
N ARG A 227 2.35 17.47 -6.45
CA ARG A 227 2.45 17.73 -5.03
C ARG A 227 1.13 18.21 -4.43
N GLN A 228 0.46 19.14 -5.08
CA GLN A 228 -0.84 19.68 -4.61
C GLN A 228 -1.91 18.59 -4.57
N ILE A 229 -2.01 17.76 -5.61
CA ILE A 229 -2.97 16.66 -5.66
C ILE A 229 -2.68 15.64 -4.55
N LEU A 230 -1.44 15.19 -4.41
CA LEU A 230 -1.03 14.27 -3.36
C LEU A 230 -1.29 14.84 -1.96
N THR A 231 -1.01 16.14 -1.74
CA THR A 231 -1.28 16.82 -0.47
C THR A 231 -2.79 16.85 -0.18
N MET A 232 -3.63 17.12 -1.16
CA MET A 232 -5.07 17.11 -1.00
C MET A 232 -5.58 15.72 -0.59
N MET A 233 -5.10 14.64 -1.24
CA MET A 233 -5.48 13.26 -0.90
C MET A 233 -5.08 12.91 0.53
N MET A 234 -3.85 13.23 0.94
CA MET A 234 -3.41 12.95 2.31
C MET A 234 -4.09 13.82 3.35
N SER A 235 -4.45 15.07 3.03
CA SER A 235 -5.20 15.93 3.94
C SER A 235 -6.58 15.34 4.26
N GLU A 236 -7.31 14.84 3.27
CA GLU A 236 -8.60 14.18 3.51
C GLU A 236 -8.42 12.84 4.24
N CYS A 237 -7.40 12.05 3.91
CA CYS A 237 -7.07 10.82 4.63
C CYS A 237 -6.78 11.10 6.11
N CYS A 238 -5.93 12.09 6.42
CA CYS A 238 -5.59 12.46 7.79
C CYS A 238 -6.79 13.03 8.55
N LYS A 239 -7.66 13.78 7.90
CA LYS A 239 -8.89 14.31 8.49
C LYS A 239 -9.82 13.17 8.97
N GLU A 240 -10.02 12.14 8.17
CA GLU A 240 -10.80 10.97 8.59
C GLU A 240 -10.09 10.19 9.72
N PHE A 241 -8.76 10.06 9.65
CA PHE A 241 -7.96 9.44 10.71
C PHE A 241 -8.12 10.13 12.06
N GLU A 242 -8.05 11.47 12.11
CA GLU A 242 -8.14 12.23 13.37
C GLU A 242 -9.56 12.26 13.97
N GLN A 243 -10.59 11.81 13.24
CA GLN A 243 -11.93 11.60 13.77
C GLN A 243 -12.09 10.25 14.48
N LEU A 244 -11.18 9.31 14.26
CA LEU A 244 -11.21 8.00 14.90
C LEU A 244 -10.67 8.09 16.34
N PRO A 245 -11.29 7.42 17.33
CA PRO A 245 -10.88 7.48 18.73
C PRO A 245 -9.65 6.60 19.01
N ILE A 246 -8.60 6.74 18.21
CA ILE A 246 -7.39 5.94 18.32
C ILE A 246 -6.45 6.54 19.35
N LEU A 247 -6.14 5.79 20.42
CA LEU A 247 -5.16 6.15 21.44
C LEU A 247 -3.91 5.27 21.35
N GLN A 248 -4.12 3.98 21.13
CA GLN A 248 -3.04 2.99 21.08
C GLN A 248 -2.24 3.16 19.78
N ASN A 249 -0.92 3.30 19.91
CA ASN A 249 0.02 3.44 18.79
C ASN A 249 -0.24 4.68 17.87
N VAL A 250 -0.99 5.67 18.34
CA VAL A 250 -1.36 6.85 17.55
C VAL A 250 -0.13 7.61 17.02
N ASP A 251 0.95 7.72 17.81
CA ASP A 251 2.18 8.39 17.39
C ASP A 251 2.85 7.69 16.21
N ILE A 252 2.79 6.35 16.16
CA ILE A 252 3.32 5.56 15.04
C ILE A 252 2.46 5.78 13.79
N LEU A 253 1.14 5.73 13.92
CA LEU A 253 0.20 5.96 12.82
C LEU A 253 0.33 7.39 12.27
N ARG A 254 0.48 8.38 13.13
CA ARG A 254 0.76 9.76 12.73
C ARG A 254 2.11 9.91 12.04
N ASN A 255 3.18 9.28 12.54
CA ASN A 255 4.47 9.26 11.85
C ASN A 255 4.33 8.74 10.42
N ILE A 256 3.56 7.67 10.22
CA ILE A 256 3.30 7.11 8.88
C ILE A 256 2.54 8.11 8.01
N LEU A 257 1.37 8.60 8.47
CA LEU A 257 0.46 9.41 7.65
C LEU A 257 0.97 10.83 7.38
N TYR A 258 1.71 11.45 8.34
CA TYR A 258 2.16 12.83 8.19
C TYR A 258 3.58 12.97 7.65
N SER A 259 4.40 11.92 7.77
CA SER A 259 5.81 11.99 7.39
C SER A 259 6.23 10.81 6.50
N GLY A 260 5.92 9.59 6.90
CA GLY A 260 6.39 8.39 6.25
C GLY A 260 5.95 8.25 4.79
N VAL A 261 4.68 8.53 4.48
CA VAL A 261 4.10 8.47 3.13
C VAL A 261 4.81 9.40 2.13
N TRP A 262 5.46 10.46 2.62
CA TRP A 262 6.19 11.43 1.80
C TRP A 262 7.62 11.00 1.47
N CYS A 263 8.17 10.01 2.18
CA CYS A 263 9.56 9.59 1.99
C CYS A 263 9.85 9.21 0.53
N ARG A 264 8.94 8.46 -0.10
CA ARG A 264 9.13 8.03 -1.51
C ARG A 264 9.02 9.19 -2.49
N TYR A 265 8.02 10.05 -2.32
CA TYR A 265 7.85 11.26 -3.12
C TYR A 265 9.12 12.13 -3.10
N GLU A 266 9.68 12.40 -1.93
CA GLU A 266 10.88 13.21 -1.78
C GLU A 266 12.12 12.58 -2.42
N ILE A 267 12.24 11.26 -2.40
CA ILE A 267 13.34 10.55 -3.07
C ILE A 267 13.23 10.74 -4.59
N VAL A 268 12.07 10.51 -5.16
CA VAL A 268 11.81 10.65 -6.61
C VAL A 268 12.03 12.08 -7.07
N ARG A 269 11.43 13.04 -6.36
CA ARG A 269 11.58 14.48 -6.63
C ARG A 269 13.05 14.92 -6.63
N LYS A 270 13.81 14.54 -5.59
CA LYS A 270 15.25 14.89 -5.52
C LYS A 270 16.06 14.28 -6.66
N LYS A 271 15.72 13.07 -7.11
CA LYS A 271 16.37 12.44 -8.25
C LYS A 271 16.11 13.25 -9.53
N ARG A 272 14.85 13.58 -9.83
CA ARG A 272 14.48 14.38 -11.02
C ARG A 272 15.14 15.75 -11.04
N MET A 273 15.15 16.46 -9.91
CA MET A 273 15.83 17.76 -9.82
C MET A 273 17.34 17.68 -10.11
N LYS A 274 18.00 16.59 -9.70
CA LYS A 274 19.42 16.37 -9.99
C LYS A 274 19.67 16.04 -11.46
N ASP A 275 18.80 15.28 -12.09
CA ASP A 275 18.95 14.88 -13.48
C ASP A 275 18.67 16.07 -14.40
N SER A 276 17.66 16.88 -14.14
CA SER A 276 17.40 18.15 -14.85
C SER A 276 18.57 19.16 -14.72
N ALA A 277 19.20 19.25 -13.55
CA ALA A 277 20.36 20.13 -13.35
C ALA A 277 21.59 19.67 -14.15
N LYS A 278 21.77 18.37 -14.37
CA LYS A 278 22.87 17.84 -15.20
C LYS A 278 22.65 18.07 -16.70
N GLU A 279 21.42 17.97 -17.16
CA GLU A 279 21.08 18.27 -18.58
C GLU A 279 21.33 19.72 -18.93
N VAL A 280 21.05 20.67 -18.03
CA VAL A 280 21.34 22.10 -18.22
C VAL A 280 22.85 22.36 -18.25
N THR A 281 23.64 21.71 -17.40
CA THR A 281 25.10 21.91 -17.35
C THR A 281 25.87 21.11 -18.42
N GLY A 282 25.28 20.06 -19.00
CA GLY A 282 25.88 19.24 -20.06
C GLY A 282 25.67 19.80 -21.47
N ASN A 283 24.75 20.75 -21.68
CA ASN A 283 24.52 21.43 -22.97
C ASN A 283 25.44 22.67 -23.21
N ASP A 284 26.25 23.03 -22.23
CA ASP A 284 27.18 24.20 -22.31
C ASP A 284 28.64 23.79 -22.63
N LEU A 285 28.87 22.57 -23.12
CA LEU A 285 30.18 22.07 -23.61
C LEU A 285 30.07 21.59 -25.07
#